data_35eca1f2d39101991359156c8bb26aa8
#
_entry.id   35eca1f2d39101991359156c8bb26aa8
#
_cell.length_a   1.000
_cell.length_b   1.000
_cell.length_c   1.000
_cell.angle_alpha   90.00
_cell.angle_beta   90.00
_cell.angle_gamma   90.00
#
_symmetry.space_group_name_H-M   'P 1'
#
loop_
_entity.id
_entity.type
_entity.pdbx_description
1 polymer ?
#
loop_
_entity_poly.entity_id
_entity_poly.type
_entity_poly.pdbx_seq_one_letter_code
_entity_poly.pdbx_strand_id
1 'polypeptide(L)'
;HVRSRRQRQMCIRDRLDTILEPEKNPELYNDLYHKVRINYYPPRGDDKEGWDNIDIFGWLGYPMQIKVDFLCRDSILAAPIVLDLVLFLDLAKKSKMSGIQEWLSFYFKSPMCLPKLHPEHDLFVQLAKLKNTLRHIMGEDLITHLGLDYVDEI
;
A
#
# COMPACT_ATOMS: atom_id res chain seq x y z
N HIS A 1 3.28 13.81 -21.81
CA HIS A 1 3.84 12.48 -21.49
C HIS A 1 5.09 12.54 -20.61
N VAL A 2 6.01 13.51 -20.79
CA VAL A 2 7.25 13.62 -19.98
C VAL A 2 6.98 14.02 -18.53
N ARG A 3 6.01 14.92 -18.27
CA ARG A 3 5.62 15.32 -16.90
C ARG A 3 5.00 14.17 -16.11
N SER A 4 4.16 13.35 -16.74
CA SER A 4 3.53 12.17 -16.12
C SER A 4 4.56 11.12 -15.66
N ARG A 5 5.64 10.91 -16.43
CA ARG A 5 6.71 9.97 -16.05
C ARG A 5 7.52 10.45 -14.84
N ARG A 6 7.93 11.74 -14.83
CA ARG A 6 8.63 12.32 -13.68
C ARG A 6 7.80 12.26 -12.40
N GLN A 7 6.53 12.60 -12.49
CA GLN A 7 5.62 12.55 -11.35
C GLN A 7 5.45 11.13 -10.78
N ARG A 8 5.34 10.11 -11.64
CA ARG A 8 5.30 8.70 -11.19
C ARG A 8 6.60 8.24 -10.54
N GLN A 9 7.74 8.67 -11.05
CA GLN A 9 9.04 8.36 -10.46
C GLN A 9 9.21 8.99 -9.07
N MET A 10 8.77 10.24 -8.89
CA MET A 10 8.76 10.90 -7.58
C MET A 10 7.87 10.15 -6.60
N CYS A 11 6.62 9.81 -6.97
CA CYS A 11 5.70 9.07 -6.10
C CYS A 11 6.23 7.69 -5.66
N ILE A 12 7.07 7.02 -6.43
CA ILE A 12 7.66 5.75 -6.03
C ILE A 12 8.76 5.97 -4.98
N ARG A 13 9.58 7.00 -5.14
CA ARG A 13 10.60 7.34 -4.15
C ARG A 13 9.99 7.82 -2.84
N ASP A 14 9.00 8.69 -2.89
CA ASP A 14 8.30 9.20 -1.71
C ASP A 14 7.72 8.06 -0.86
N ARG A 15 7.26 6.97 -1.50
CA ARG A 15 6.79 5.76 -0.79
C ARG A 15 7.90 5.01 -0.08
N LEU A 16 9.06 4.85 -0.71
CA LEU A 16 10.20 4.22 -0.05
C LEU A 16 10.65 5.06 1.15
N ASP A 17 10.73 6.36 1.00
CA ASP A 17 11.14 7.27 2.06
C ASP A 17 10.16 7.23 3.25
N THR A 18 8.85 7.06 3.00
CA THR A 18 7.84 6.92 4.06
C THR A 18 7.85 5.56 4.76
N ILE A 19 8.35 4.50 4.12
CA ILE A 19 8.44 3.17 4.70
C ILE A 19 9.77 2.98 5.44
N LEU A 20 10.86 3.38 4.82
CA LEU A 20 12.21 3.17 5.35
C LEU A 20 12.62 4.26 6.35
N GLU A 21 11.98 5.42 6.28
CA GLU A 21 12.21 6.58 7.14
C GLU A 21 13.72 6.88 7.31
N PRO A 22 14.45 7.19 6.21
CA PRO A 22 15.91 7.36 6.27
C PRO A 22 16.35 8.48 7.21
N GLU A 23 15.50 9.48 7.45
CA GLU A 23 15.77 10.53 8.42
C GLU A 23 15.77 10.02 9.87
N LYS A 24 14.97 8.99 10.17
CA LYS A 24 14.93 8.36 11.49
C LYS A 24 15.96 7.25 11.66
N ASN A 25 16.32 6.60 10.56
CA ASN A 25 17.23 5.46 10.54
C ASN A 25 18.43 5.71 9.61
N PRO A 26 19.21 6.79 9.83
CA PRO A 26 20.30 7.17 8.94
C PRO A 26 21.42 6.13 8.88
N GLU A 27 21.63 5.37 9.94
CA GLU A 27 22.64 4.30 9.98
C GLU A 27 22.33 3.12 9.04
N LEU A 28 21.04 2.94 8.68
CA LEU A 28 20.60 1.88 7.78
C LEU A 28 20.37 2.36 6.34
N TYR A 29 19.87 3.57 6.17
CA TYR A 29 19.32 4.03 4.89
C TYR A 29 19.90 5.35 4.37
N ASN A 30 20.99 5.85 4.97
CA ASN A 30 21.61 7.11 4.53
C ASN A 30 22.08 7.05 3.07
N ASP A 31 22.53 5.90 2.61
CA ASP A 31 23.13 5.68 1.29
C ASP A 31 22.23 4.84 0.36
N LEU A 32 20.93 5.00 0.49
CA LEU A 32 19.95 4.26 -0.31
C LEU A 32 20.04 4.67 -1.80
N TYR A 33 20.52 3.75 -2.63
CA TYR A 33 20.46 3.91 -4.08
C TYR A 33 19.12 3.41 -4.62
N HIS A 34 18.38 4.32 -5.25
CA HIS A 34 17.10 3.96 -5.87
C HIS A 34 17.02 4.54 -7.29
N LYS A 35 16.69 3.68 -8.25
CA LYS A 35 16.52 4.08 -9.65
C LYS A 35 15.27 3.44 -10.23
N VAL A 36 14.41 4.27 -10.82
CA VAL A 36 13.22 3.82 -11.54
C VAL A 36 13.39 4.13 -13.03
N ARG A 37 13.02 3.16 -13.86
CA ARG A 37 12.84 3.33 -15.29
C ARG A 37 11.44 2.92 -15.68
N ILE A 38 10.76 3.76 -16.46
CA ILE A 38 9.42 3.46 -16.98
C ILE A 38 9.50 3.56 -18.50
N ASN A 39 9.30 2.43 -19.15
CA ASN A 39 9.27 2.33 -20.60
C ASN A 39 7.83 2.05 -21.06
N TYR A 40 7.48 2.58 -22.21
CA TYR A 40 6.25 2.24 -22.89
C TYR A 40 6.58 1.31 -24.06
N TYR A 41 5.97 0.12 -24.06
CA TYR A 41 6.16 -0.89 -25.08
C TYR A 41 4.80 -1.26 -25.69
N PRO A 42 4.41 -0.64 -26.82
CA PRO A 42 3.08 -0.80 -27.42
C PRO A 42 2.60 -2.25 -27.66
N PRO A 43 3.48 -3.21 -28.06
CA PRO A 43 3.05 -4.58 -28.29
C PRO A 43 2.49 -5.32 -27.06
N ARG A 44 2.73 -4.81 -25.85
CA ARG A 44 2.16 -5.38 -24.61
C ARG A 44 0.70 -4.99 -24.38
N GLY A 45 0.17 -3.99 -25.09
CA GLY A 45 -1.18 -3.49 -24.87
C GLY A 45 -1.39 -3.01 -23.43
N ASP A 46 -2.33 -3.63 -22.70
CA ASP A 46 -2.63 -3.32 -21.30
C ASP A 46 -1.75 -4.07 -20.29
N ASP A 47 -0.92 -4.99 -20.75
CA ASP A 47 -0.06 -5.76 -19.86
C ASP A 47 1.09 -4.88 -19.36
N LYS A 48 1.34 -4.96 -18.05
CA LYS A 48 2.45 -4.31 -17.37
C LYS A 48 3.46 -5.34 -16.94
N GLU A 49 4.72 -5.04 -17.21
CA GLU A 49 5.84 -5.84 -16.79
C GLU A 49 6.73 -5.01 -15.86
N GLY A 50 7.07 -5.57 -14.71
CA GLY A 50 7.94 -4.96 -13.72
C GLY A 50 9.12 -5.85 -13.43
N TRP A 51 10.32 -5.27 -13.43
CA TRP A 51 11.54 -5.94 -13.00
C TRP A 51 12.11 -5.16 -11.84
N ASP A 52 12.17 -5.79 -10.69
CA ASP A 52 12.79 -5.20 -9.51
C ASP A 52 14.06 -5.98 -9.16
N ASN A 53 15.16 -5.26 -8.99
CA ASN A 53 16.39 -5.77 -8.39
C ASN A 53 16.58 -5.04 -7.08
N ILE A 54 16.57 -5.78 -5.99
CA ILE A 54 16.70 -5.27 -4.63
C ILE A 54 17.93 -5.91 -4.02
N ASP A 55 18.97 -5.11 -3.85
CA ASP A 55 20.20 -5.53 -3.18
C ASP A 55 20.12 -5.09 -1.72
N ILE A 56 20.31 -6.06 -0.82
CA ILE A 56 20.19 -5.87 0.62
C ILE A 56 21.48 -6.34 1.28
N PHE A 57 22.01 -5.57 2.20
CA PHE A 57 23.07 -5.99 3.08
C PHE A 57 22.45 -6.39 4.42
N GLY A 58 22.49 -7.69 4.71
CA GLY A 58 21.93 -8.25 5.91
C GLY A 58 22.88 -8.26 7.09
N TRP A 59 22.63 -9.16 8.03
CA TRP A 59 23.46 -9.33 9.21
C TRP A 59 24.92 -9.57 8.83
N LEU A 60 25.84 -8.91 9.53
CA LEU A 60 27.28 -8.91 9.27
C LEU A 60 27.69 -8.41 7.88
N GLY A 61 26.81 -7.64 7.21
CA GLY A 61 27.11 -7.09 5.90
C GLY A 61 27.05 -8.10 4.74
N TYR A 62 26.50 -9.30 4.97
CA TYR A 62 26.35 -10.27 3.89
C TYR A 62 25.36 -9.79 2.83
N PRO A 63 25.76 -9.80 1.55
CA PRO A 63 24.89 -9.37 0.48
C PRO A 63 23.80 -10.40 0.19
N MET A 64 22.59 -9.90 -0.02
CA MET A 64 21.45 -10.68 -0.49
C MET A 64 20.80 -9.93 -1.66
N GLN A 65 20.18 -10.66 -2.56
CA GLN A 65 19.49 -10.07 -3.70
C GLN A 65 18.09 -10.68 -3.85
N ILE A 66 17.10 -9.81 -3.99
CA ILE A 66 15.75 -10.20 -4.38
C ILE A 66 15.51 -9.72 -5.80
N LYS A 67 15.11 -10.62 -6.68
CA LYS A 67 14.68 -10.30 -8.04
C LYS A 67 13.21 -10.63 -8.19
N VAL A 68 12.46 -9.66 -8.67
CA VAL A 68 11.05 -9.85 -9.01
C VAL A 68 10.87 -9.59 -10.49
N ASP A 69 10.27 -10.55 -11.17
CA ASP A 69 9.80 -10.43 -12.54
C ASP A 69 8.29 -10.64 -12.54
N PHE A 70 7.56 -9.58 -12.81
CA PHE A 70 6.12 -9.56 -12.64
C PHE A 70 5.43 -9.05 -13.90
N LEU A 71 4.65 -9.92 -14.53
CA LEU A 71 3.80 -9.58 -15.67
C LEU A 71 2.33 -9.68 -15.27
N CYS A 72 1.58 -8.61 -15.44
CA CYS A 72 0.16 -8.59 -15.11
C CYS A 72 -0.65 -7.70 -16.05
N ARG A 73 -1.95 -7.99 -16.15
CA ARG A 73 -2.93 -7.10 -16.76
C ARG A 73 -3.59 -6.26 -15.67
N ASP A 74 -3.11 -5.05 -15.52
CA ASP A 74 -3.45 -4.13 -14.44
C ASP A 74 -4.96 -3.80 -14.38
N SER A 75 -5.59 -3.58 -15.54
CA SER A 75 -7.01 -3.21 -15.62
C SER A 75 -7.94 -4.30 -15.06
N ILE A 76 -7.65 -5.58 -15.33
CA ILE A 76 -8.45 -6.70 -14.83
C ILE A 76 -8.27 -6.87 -13.32
N LEU A 77 -7.05 -6.69 -12.82
CA LEU A 77 -6.77 -6.76 -11.39
C LEU A 77 -7.39 -5.60 -10.61
N ALA A 78 -7.50 -4.43 -11.22
CA ALA A 78 -8.10 -3.25 -10.60
C ALA A 78 -9.63 -3.29 -10.56
N ALA A 79 -10.29 -3.98 -11.46
CA ALA A 79 -11.74 -3.96 -11.58
C ALA A 79 -12.48 -4.40 -10.29
N PRO A 80 -12.17 -5.52 -9.63
CA PRO A 80 -12.82 -5.90 -8.38
C PRO A 80 -12.51 -4.90 -7.24
N ILE A 81 -11.31 -4.36 -7.19
CA ILE A 81 -10.93 -3.35 -6.19
C ILE A 81 -11.77 -2.09 -6.34
N VAL A 82 -11.98 -1.63 -7.57
CA VAL A 82 -12.82 -0.44 -7.84
C VAL A 82 -14.27 -0.70 -7.45
N LEU A 83 -14.78 -1.90 -7.70
CA LEU A 83 -16.13 -2.28 -7.30
C LEU A 83 -16.30 -2.25 -5.78
N ASP A 84 -15.38 -2.84 -5.04
CA ASP A 84 -15.37 -2.81 -3.57
C ASP A 84 -15.34 -1.36 -3.05
N LEU A 85 -14.48 -0.52 -3.61
CA LEU A 85 -14.38 0.89 -3.22
C LEU A 85 -15.69 1.65 -3.44
N VAL A 86 -16.41 1.39 -4.53
CA VAL A 86 -17.72 2.00 -4.80
C VAL A 86 -18.73 1.59 -3.73
N LEU A 87 -18.78 0.29 -3.39
CA LEU A 87 -19.69 -0.23 -2.37
C LEU A 87 -19.37 0.35 -0.98
N PHE A 88 -18.11 0.41 -0.60
CA PHE A 88 -17.70 0.98 0.69
C PHE A 88 -17.93 2.49 0.77
N LEU A 89 -17.72 3.23 -0.31
CA LEU A 89 -18.01 4.67 -0.33
C LEU A 89 -19.51 4.95 -0.25
N ASP A 90 -20.36 4.12 -0.86
CA ASP A 90 -21.80 4.21 -0.70
C ASP A 90 -22.22 3.90 0.75
N LEU A 91 -21.62 2.89 1.37
CA LEU A 91 -21.80 2.57 2.79
C LEU A 91 -21.37 3.75 3.69
N ALA A 92 -20.19 4.32 3.45
CA ALA A 92 -19.71 5.49 4.19
C ALA A 92 -20.69 6.65 4.10
N LYS A 93 -21.20 6.93 2.90
CA LYS A 93 -22.22 7.97 2.68
C LYS A 93 -23.51 7.70 3.46
N LYS A 94 -24.00 6.46 3.44
CA LYS A 94 -25.19 6.05 4.20
C LYS A 94 -24.98 6.15 5.71
N SER A 95 -23.76 5.88 6.18
CA SER A 95 -23.35 6.04 7.58
C SER A 95 -22.99 7.49 7.95
N LYS A 96 -23.23 8.46 7.08
CA LYS A 96 -22.96 9.90 7.27
C LYS A 96 -21.47 10.21 7.54
N MET A 97 -20.57 9.35 7.09
CA MET A 97 -19.13 9.63 7.13
C MET A 97 -18.75 10.62 6.03
N SER A 98 -17.82 11.51 6.34
CA SER A 98 -17.32 12.52 5.41
C SER A 98 -15.81 12.70 5.52
N GLY A 99 -15.19 13.36 4.55
CA GLY A 99 -13.76 13.58 4.50
C GLY A 99 -12.98 12.39 3.94
N ILE A 100 -11.69 12.34 4.26
CA ILE A 100 -10.80 11.27 3.83
C ILE A 100 -11.18 9.98 4.53
N GLN A 101 -11.47 8.95 3.73
CA GLN A 101 -11.85 7.62 4.23
C GLN A 101 -10.60 6.76 4.45
N GLU A 102 -9.83 7.05 5.48
CA GLU A 102 -8.54 6.38 5.76
C GLU A 102 -8.67 4.88 6.00
N TRP A 103 -9.84 4.41 6.42
CA TRP A 103 -10.11 2.99 6.63
C TRP A 103 -10.10 2.16 5.34
N LEU A 104 -10.12 2.82 4.16
CA LEU A 104 -9.96 2.20 2.85
C LEU A 104 -8.49 2.12 2.40
N SER A 105 -7.53 2.49 3.24
CA SER A 105 -6.08 2.48 2.93
C SER A 105 -5.58 1.13 2.44
N PHE A 106 -6.20 0.03 2.89
CA PHE A 106 -5.90 -1.33 2.45
C PHE A 106 -5.90 -1.51 0.91
N TYR A 107 -6.70 -0.73 0.20
CA TYR A 107 -6.82 -0.81 -1.26
C TYR A 107 -5.81 0.07 -2.02
N PHE A 108 -4.99 0.84 -1.34
CA PHE A 108 -4.14 1.85 -1.96
C PHE A 108 -2.65 1.67 -1.65
N LYS A 109 -1.83 1.74 -2.70
CA LYS A 109 -0.35 1.74 -2.57
C LYS A 109 0.19 3.01 -1.88
N SER A 110 -0.51 4.11 -2.00
CA SER A 110 -0.15 5.40 -1.38
C SER A 110 -1.42 5.99 -0.77
N PRO A 111 -1.82 5.48 0.40
CA PRO A 111 -3.02 5.95 1.06
C PRO A 111 -2.85 7.40 1.52
N MET A 112 -3.93 8.15 1.50
CA MET A 112 -3.99 9.46 2.11
C MET A 112 -4.36 9.34 3.58
N CYS A 113 -3.81 10.21 4.40
CA CYS A 113 -4.17 10.37 5.80
C CYS A 113 -4.42 11.84 6.13
N LEU A 114 -4.88 12.13 7.34
CA LEU A 114 -5.06 13.48 7.82
C LEU A 114 -3.72 14.25 7.84
N PRO A 115 -3.73 15.58 7.62
CA PRO A 115 -2.55 16.40 7.74
C PRO A 115 -1.81 16.16 9.09
N LYS A 116 -0.48 16.07 9.05
CA LYS A 116 0.40 15.79 10.18
C LYS A 116 0.44 14.34 10.68
N LEU A 117 -0.30 13.42 10.04
CA LEU A 117 -0.17 11.99 10.28
C LEU A 117 0.67 11.37 9.16
N HIS A 118 1.39 10.30 9.48
CA HIS A 118 2.04 9.46 8.49
C HIS A 118 1.06 8.37 8.04
N PRO A 119 1.00 8.07 6.73
CA PRO A 119 0.16 7.00 6.25
C PRO A 119 0.68 5.64 6.76
N GLU A 120 -0.24 4.82 7.24
CA GLU A 120 0.09 3.45 7.63
C GLU A 120 0.33 2.59 6.39
N HIS A 121 1.45 1.87 6.35
CA HIS A 121 1.83 1.00 5.24
C HIS A 121 1.79 -0.49 5.58
N ASP A 122 1.62 -0.85 6.86
CA ASP A 122 1.43 -2.24 7.26
C ASP A 122 0.06 -2.73 6.77
N LEU A 123 0.09 -3.75 5.91
CA LEU A 123 -1.10 -4.29 5.27
C LEU A 123 -2.07 -4.92 6.28
N PHE A 124 -1.55 -5.55 7.34
CA PHE A 124 -2.38 -6.18 8.37
C PHE A 124 -3.06 -5.14 9.25
N VAL A 125 -2.35 -4.05 9.58
CA VAL A 125 -2.95 -2.92 10.30
C VAL A 125 -4.02 -2.23 9.47
N GLN A 126 -3.78 -2.04 8.17
CA GLN A 126 -4.77 -1.49 7.24
C GLN A 126 -6.02 -2.39 7.14
N LEU A 127 -5.83 -3.71 7.06
CA LEU A 127 -6.93 -4.68 7.04
C LEU A 127 -7.71 -4.69 8.35
N ALA A 128 -7.04 -4.62 9.49
CA ALA A 128 -7.68 -4.53 10.80
C ALA A 128 -8.51 -3.24 10.92
N LYS A 129 -7.98 -2.11 10.44
CA LYS A 129 -8.72 -0.84 10.38
C LYS A 129 -9.97 -0.93 9.51
N LEU A 130 -9.88 -1.56 8.34
CA LEU A 130 -11.02 -1.81 7.46
C LEU A 130 -12.10 -2.63 8.18
N LYS A 131 -11.73 -3.80 8.73
CA LYS A 131 -12.64 -4.68 9.44
C LYS A 131 -13.29 -3.99 10.65
N ASN A 132 -12.52 -3.30 11.47
CA ASN A 132 -13.02 -2.60 12.64
C ASN A 132 -13.97 -1.46 12.30
N THR A 133 -13.74 -0.75 11.18
CA THR A 133 -14.68 0.28 10.72
C THR A 133 -16.01 -0.34 10.32
N LEU A 134 -16.00 -1.46 9.61
CA LEU A 134 -17.23 -2.18 9.25
C LEU A 134 -17.97 -2.69 10.48
N ARG A 135 -17.28 -3.31 11.44
CA ARG A 135 -17.86 -3.76 12.70
C ARG A 135 -18.48 -2.62 13.50
N HIS A 136 -17.77 -1.49 13.57
CA HIS A 136 -18.30 -0.28 14.22
C HIS A 136 -19.61 0.20 13.57
N ILE A 137 -19.69 0.21 12.24
CA ILE A 137 -20.90 0.60 11.51
C ILE A 137 -22.05 -0.39 11.79
N MET A 138 -21.74 -1.66 11.96
CA MET A 138 -22.73 -2.72 12.30
C MET A 138 -23.11 -2.74 13.77
N GLY A 139 -22.40 -2.02 14.64
CA GLY A 139 -22.59 -2.05 16.09
C GLY A 139 -22.02 -3.31 16.76
N GLU A 140 -21.04 -3.94 16.14
CA GLU A 140 -20.34 -5.10 16.66
C GLU A 140 -19.08 -4.71 17.46
N ASP A 141 -18.61 -5.62 18.31
CA ASP A 141 -17.37 -5.44 19.05
C ASP A 141 -16.17 -5.36 18.12
N LEU A 142 -15.23 -4.46 18.44
CA LEU A 142 -14.02 -4.28 17.65
C LEU A 142 -13.03 -5.42 17.89
N ILE A 143 -12.27 -5.76 16.86
CA ILE A 143 -11.12 -6.65 16.97
C ILE A 143 -10.00 -5.87 17.69
N THR A 144 -9.64 -6.30 18.89
CA THR A 144 -8.64 -5.63 19.74
C THR A 144 -7.25 -6.27 19.69
N HIS A 145 -7.14 -7.45 19.07
CA HIS A 145 -5.88 -8.17 18.92
C HIS A 145 -5.84 -8.90 17.56
N LEU A 146 -4.65 -9.04 17.02
CA LEU A 146 -4.38 -9.77 15.79
C LEU A 146 -4.05 -11.22 16.12
N GLY A 147 -4.92 -11.89 16.86
CA GLY A 147 -4.79 -13.29 17.23
C GLY A 147 -5.87 -14.15 16.57
N LEU A 148 -5.81 -15.41 16.88
CA LEU A 148 -6.91 -16.32 16.54
C LEU A 148 -8.12 -15.92 17.41
N ASP A 149 -9.21 -15.56 16.75
CA ASP A 149 -10.49 -15.36 17.43
C ASP A 149 -11.00 -16.74 17.86
N TYR A 150 -10.39 -17.30 18.89
CA TYR A 150 -11.01 -18.40 19.58
C TYR A 150 -12.11 -17.78 20.43
N VAL A 151 -13.31 -17.91 19.97
CA VAL A 151 -14.47 -17.87 20.86
C VAL A 151 -14.40 -19.20 21.60
N ASP A 152 -13.86 -19.17 22.79
CA ASP A 152 -14.04 -20.26 23.72
C ASP A 152 -15.54 -20.27 24.07
N GLU A 153 -16.32 -20.94 23.26
CA GLU A 153 -17.62 -21.45 23.71
C GLU A 153 -17.34 -22.52 24.77
N ILE A 154 -17.24 -22.08 26.00
CA ILE A 154 -17.34 -22.94 27.18
C ILE A 154 -18.72 -22.79 27.76
#